data_9710302cfa4e5efc0abe94258a653193
#
_entry.id   9710302cfa4e5efc0abe94258a653193
#
_cell.length_a   1.000
_cell.length_b   1.000
_cell.length_c   1.000
_cell.angle_alpha   90.00
_cell.angle_beta   90.00
_cell.angle_gamma   90.00
#
_symmetry.space_group_name_H-M   'P 1'
#
loop_
_entity.id
_entity.type
_entity.pdbx_description
1 polymer ?
#
loop_
_entity_poly.entity_id
_entity_poly.type
_entity_poly.pdbx_seq_one_letter_code
_entity_poly.pdbx_strand_id
1 'polypeptide(L)'
;MTTQEILEAACAAKTVVALASSETRTHALWAMSDWLCHPENMEAILAANAEDMAAAKGHISDVMLDRLALTEERIGAMARGILEVAALPDPVGRVLKRVERPNGLVIEKTAVPMGVIAIIYESR
;
A
#
# COMPACT_ATOMS: atom_id res chain seq x y z
N MET A 1 10.10 -13.42 -9.94
CA MET A 1 10.07 -12.06 -10.50
C MET A 1 11.32 -11.32 -10.07
N THR A 2 12.03 -10.71 -11.00
CA THR A 2 13.16 -9.81 -10.70
C THR A 2 12.64 -8.44 -10.29
N THR A 3 13.46 -7.63 -9.63
CA THR A 3 13.10 -6.24 -9.27
C THR A 3 12.73 -5.42 -10.52
N GLN A 4 13.41 -5.64 -11.63
CA GLN A 4 13.11 -4.95 -12.89
C GLN A 4 11.71 -5.31 -13.41
N GLU A 5 11.35 -6.59 -13.43
CA GLU A 5 10.01 -7.05 -13.86
C GLU A 5 8.91 -6.45 -12.97
N ILE A 6 9.14 -6.33 -11.65
CA ILE A 6 8.19 -5.71 -10.73
C ILE A 6 8.01 -4.22 -11.06
N LEU A 7 9.10 -3.50 -11.30
CA LEU A 7 9.05 -2.07 -11.64
C LEU A 7 8.37 -1.83 -13.00
N GLU A 8 8.64 -2.67 -14.00
CA GLU A 8 8.00 -2.59 -15.32
C GLU A 8 6.49 -2.83 -15.20
N ALA A 9 6.07 -3.85 -14.43
CA ALA A 9 4.66 -4.12 -14.16
C ALA A 9 3.97 -2.96 -13.43
N ALA A 10 4.62 -2.37 -12.42
CA ALA A 10 4.11 -1.21 -11.70
C ALA A 10 3.97 0.02 -12.63
N CYS A 11 4.97 0.26 -13.50
CA CYS A 11 4.91 1.33 -14.50
C CYS A 11 3.78 1.13 -15.51
N ALA A 12 3.54 -0.10 -15.97
CA ALA A 12 2.43 -0.42 -16.86
C ALA A 12 1.06 -0.19 -16.18
N ALA A 13 0.92 -0.54 -14.91
CA ALA A 13 -0.32 -0.35 -14.15
C ALA A 13 -0.60 1.13 -13.78
N LYS A 14 0.42 2.00 -13.77
CA LYS A 14 0.33 3.39 -13.30
C LYS A 14 -0.86 4.15 -13.87
N THR A 15 -1.04 4.12 -15.18
CA THR A 15 -2.10 4.88 -15.86
C THR A 15 -3.49 4.35 -15.52
N VAL A 16 -3.65 3.03 -15.45
CA VAL A 16 -4.91 2.39 -15.08
C VAL A 16 -5.32 2.78 -13.66
N VAL A 17 -4.40 2.72 -12.70
CA VAL A 17 -4.65 3.09 -11.30
C VAL A 17 -4.93 4.59 -11.16
N ALA A 18 -4.22 5.44 -11.92
CA ALA A 18 -4.41 6.89 -11.89
C ALA A 18 -5.80 7.32 -12.38
N LEU A 19 -6.36 6.60 -13.37
CA LEU A 19 -7.68 6.86 -13.97
C LEU A 19 -8.82 6.08 -13.29
N ALA A 20 -8.52 5.18 -12.37
CA ALA A 20 -9.52 4.43 -11.64
C ALA A 20 -10.43 5.38 -10.82
N SER A 21 -11.68 4.99 -10.62
CA SER A 21 -12.60 5.73 -9.74
C SER A 21 -12.17 5.61 -8.27
N SER A 22 -12.62 6.55 -7.44
CA SER A 22 -12.44 6.46 -5.97
C SER A 22 -12.98 5.13 -5.43
N GLU A 23 -14.15 4.72 -5.88
CA GLU A 23 -14.78 3.45 -5.51
C GLU A 23 -13.88 2.25 -5.87
N THR A 24 -13.33 2.22 -7.09
CA THR A 24 -12.42 1.15 -7.53
C THR A 24 -11.17 1.09 -6.65
N ARG A 25 -10.57 2.23 -6.29
CA ARG A 25 -9.42 2.28 -5.39
C ARG A 25 -9.76 1.79 -3.99
N THR A 26 -10.92 2.20 -3.46
CA THR A 26 -11.40 1.74 -2.14
C THR A 26 -11.67 0.24 -2.14
N HIS A 27 -12.33 -0.29 -3.17
CA HIS A 27 -12.55 -1.74 -3.30
C HIS A 27 -11.25 -2.54 -3.39
N ALA A 28 -10.22 -2.00 -4.06
CA ALA A 28 -8.91 -2.64 -4.11
C ALA A 28 -8.26 -2.74 -2.71
N LEU A 29 -8.37 -1.68 -1.90
CA LEU A 29 -7.88 -1.70 -0.51
C LEU A 29 -8.66 -2.71 0.34
N TRP A 30 -9.97 -2.77 0.21
CA TRP A 30 -10.78 -3.79 0.91
C TRP A 30 -10.37 -5.21 0.51
N ALA A 31 -10.20 -5.47 -0.78
CA ALA A 31 -9.75 -6.77 -1.27
C ALA A 31 -8.36 -7.14 -0.72
N MET A 32 -7.44 -6.18 -0.58
CA MET A 32 -6.12 -6.40 0.04
C MET A 32 -6.25 -6.76 1.53
N SER A 33 -7.12 -6.06 2.27
CA SER A 33 -7.37 -6.35 3.69
C SER A 33 -7.98 -7.73 3.88
N ASP A 34 -9.00 -8.07 3.08
CA ASP A 34 -9.67 -9.37 3.12
C ASP A 34 -8.69 -10.51 2.78
N TRP A 35 -7.83 -10.28 1.79
CA TRP A 35 -6.81 -11.27 1.39
C TRP A 35 -5.84 -11.57 2.55
N LEU A 36 -5.39 -10.56 3.27
CA LEU A 36 -4.50 -10.73 4.44
C LEU A 36 -5.17 -11.51 5.57
N CYS A 37 -6.47 -11.32 5.77
CA CYS A 37 -7.24 -11.99 6.84
C CYS A 37 -7.81 -13.36 6.41
N HIS A 38 -7.69 -13.73 5.13
CA HIS A 38 -8.17 -15.03 4.67
C HIS A 38 -7.34 -16.15 5.33
N PRO A 39 -7.97 -17.19 5.93
CA PRO A 39 -7.26 -18.20 6.72
C PRO A 39 -6.09 -18.86 6.01
N GLU A 40 -6.27 -19.28 4.76
CA GLU A 40 -5.22 -19.93 3.96
C GLU A 40 -4.03 -19.00 3.68
N ASN A 41 -4.29 -17.71 3.40
CA ASN A 41 -3.24 -16.73 3.15
C ASN A 41 -2.49 -16.38 4.44
N MET A 42 -3.22 -16.22 5.54
CA MET A 42 -2.63 -15.97 6.86
C MET A 42 -1.73 -17.13 7.29
N GLU A 43 -2.19 -18.37 7.14
CA GLU A 43 -1.39 -19.55 7.44
C GLU A 43 -0.12 -19.60 6.59
N ALA A 44 -0.21 -19.34 5.28
CA ALA A 44 0.94 -19.29 4.38
C ALA A 44 1.96 -18.21 4.77
N ILE A 45 1.48 -17.00 5.16
CA ILE A 45 2.33 -15.90 5.63
C ILE A 45 3.03 -16.29 6.93
N LEU A 46 2.32 -16.86 7.89
CA LEU A 46 2.89 -17.28 9.18
C LEU A 46 3.91 -18.39 9.01
N ALA A 47 3.65 -19.35 8.13
CA ALA A 47 4.59 -20.43 7.82
C ALA A 47 5.89 -19.89 7.21
N ALA A 48 5.81 -19.02 6.19
CA ALA A 48 6.98 -18.37 5.60
C ALA A 48 7.75 -17.51 6.62
N ASN A 49 7.04 -16.78 7.47
CA ASN A 49 7.67 -15.99 8.53
C ASN A 49 8.38 -16.85 9.57
N ALA A 50 7.85 -18.03 9.89
CA ALA A 50 8.53 -18.98 10.80
C ALA A 50 9.87 -19.46 10.23
N GLU A 51 9.96 -19.69 8.92
CA GLU A 51 11.22 -20.03 8.24
C GLU A 51 12.21 -18.86 8.30
N ASP A 52 11.76 -17.64 8.02
CA ASP A 52 12.57 -16.42 8.10
C ASP A 52 13.10 -16.19 9.53
N MET A 53 12.26 -16.39 10.55
CA MET A 53 12.63 -16.29 11.95
C MET A 53 13.69 -17.31 12.35
N ALA A 54 13.56 -18.55 11.87
CA ALA A 54 14.54 -19.61 12.11
C ALA A 54 15.89 -19.28 11.46
N ALA A 55 15.88 -18.77 10.22
CA ALA A 55 17.07 -18.37 9.50
C ALA A 55 17.77 -17.15 10.13
N ALA A 56 17.00 -16.21 10.66
CA ALA A 56 17.53 -14.96 11.27
C ALA A 56 18.11 -15.18 12.68
N LYS A 57 17.70 -16.25 13.36
CA LYS A 57 18.11 -16.53 14.74
C LYS A 57 19.63 -16.67 14.87
N GLY A 58 20.23 -15.86 15.76
CA GLY A 58 21.69 -15.80 15.96
C GLY A 58 22.42 -14.89 14.97
N HIS A 59 21.74 -14.35 13.96
CA HIS A 59 22.30 -13.39 13.00
C HIS A 59 21.87 -11.94 13.27
N ILE A 60 20.74 -11.75 13.95
CA ILE A 60 20.20 -10.44 14.33
C ILE A 60 19.91 -10.40 15.83
N SER A 61 19.76 -9.20 16.39
CA SER A 61 19.42 -9.03 17.82
C SER A 61 17.99 -9.50 18.13
N ASP A 62 17.73 -9.82 19.40
CA ASP A 62 16.39 -10.22 19.86
C ASP A 62 15.31 -9.15 19.58
N VAL A 63 15.68 -7.86 19.65
CA VAL A 63 14.81 -6.74 19.30
C VAL A 63 14.45 -6.76 17.80
N MET A 64 15.40 -7.10 16.95
CA MET A 64 15.15 -7.22 15.51
C MET A 64 14.35 -8.48 15.19
N LEU A 65 14.58 -9.58 15.92
CA LEU A 65 13.78 -10.79 15.83
C LEU A 65 12.31 -10.51 16.18
N ASP A 66 12.02 -9.80 17.29
CA ASP A 66 10.66 -9.44 17.64
C ASP A 66 9.99 -8.57 16.54
N ARG A 67 10.74 -7.67 15.92
CA ARG A 67 10.22 -6.86 14.80
C ARG A 67 9.97 -7.67 13.54
N LEU A 68 10.75 -8.70 13.28
CA LEU A 68 10.57 -9.61 12.15
C LEU A 68 9.36 -10.52 12.37
N ALA A 69 9.08 -10.92 13.61
CA ALA A 69 8.02 -11.85 13.94
C ALA A 69 6.64 -11.36 13.52
N LEU A 70 5.89 -12.15 12.79
CA LEU A 70 4.48 -11.95 12.52
C LEU A 70 3.63 -12.85 13.40
N THR A 71 2.47 -12.34 13.78
CA THR A 71 1.40 -13.06 14.49
C THR A 71 0.08 -12.77 13.81
N GLU A 72 -0.93 -13.57 14.02
CA GLU A 72 -2.29 -13.30 13.52
C GLU A 72 -2.76 -11.89 13.94
N GLU A 73 -2.44 -11.47 15.17
CA GLU A 73 -2.79 -10.14 15.66
C GLU A 73 -2.07 -9.03 14.87
N ARG A 74 -0.76 -9.20 14.57
CA ARG A 74 0.03 -8.24 13.78
C ARG A 74 -0.48 -8.18 12.34
N ILE A 75 -0.81 -9.32 11.72
CA ILE A 75 -1.41 -9.36 10.37
C ILE A 75 -2.78 -8.69 10.39
N GLY A 76 -3.63 -8.98 11.39
CA GLY A 76 -4.91 -8.32 11.55
C GLY A 76 -4.78 -6.80 11.78
N ALA A 77 -3.74 -6.34 12.46
CA ALA A 77 -3.46 -4.91 12.61
C ALA A 77 -3.05 -4.26 11.27
N MET A 78 -2.26 -4.94 10.43
CA MET A 78 -1.96 -4.46 9.08
C MET A 78 -3.22 -4.35 8.22
N ALA A 79 -4.10 -5.35 8.25
CA ALA A 79 -5.36 -5.33 7.53
C ALA A 79 -6.26 -4.17 7.99
N ARG A 80 -6.37 -3.93 9.30
CA ARG A 80 -7.10 -2.76 9.84
C ARG A 80 -6.50 -1.44 9.37
N GLY A 81 -5.17 -1.31 9.36
CA GLY A 81 -4.51 -0.12 8.82
C GLY A 81 -4.86 0.17 7.36
N ILE A 82 -5.00 -0.88 6.53
CA ILE A 82 -5.46 -0.74 5.14
C ILE A 82 -6.91 -0.22 5.11
N LEU A 83 -7.80 -0.71 5.98
CA LEU A 83 -9.20 -0.24 6.06
C LEU A 83 -9.28 1.20 6.55
N GLU A 84 -8.40 1.62 7.48
CA GLU A 84 -8.31 3.02 7.91
C GLU A 84 -7.93 3.93 6.75
N VAL A 85 -6.98 3.51 5.89
CA VAL A 85 -6.63 4.24 4.67
C VAL A 85 -7.80 4.27 3.68
N ALA A 86 -8.52 3.15 3.52
CA ALA A 86 -9.69 3.08 2.65
C ALA A 86 -10.84 4.01 3.09
N ALA A 87 -10.92 4.32 4.38
CA ALA A 87 -11.92 5.24 4.93
C ALA A 87 -11.55 6.73 4.77
N LEU A 88 -10.32 7.05 4.38
CA LEU A 88 -9.90 8.43 4.14
C LEU A 88 -10.55 8.99 2.87
N PRO A 89 -10.83 10.31 2.83
CA PRO A 89 -11.26 10.97 1.61
C PRO A 89 -10.23 10.81 0.50
N ASP A 90 -10.68 10.38 -0.68
CA ASP A 90 -9.80 10.27 -1.84
C ASP A 90 -9.23 11.65 -2.22
N PRO A 91 -7.91 11.82 -2.24
CA PRO A 91 -7.30 13.10 -2.59
C PRO A 91 -7.28 13.37 -4.10
N VAL A 92 -7.45 12.35 -4.95
CA VAL A 92 -7.33 12.48 -6.41
C VAL A 92 -8.48 13.32 -6.97
N GLY A 93 -8.14 14.32 -7.76
CA GLY A 93 -9.12 15.23 -8.36
C GLY A 93 -9.62 16.33 -7.41
N ARG A 94 -9.18 16.39 -6.15
CA ARG A 94 -9.59 17.44 -5.22
C ARG A 94 -9.07 18.79 -5.67
N VAL A 95 -9.96 19.77 -5.85
CA VAL A 95 -9.59 21.15 -6.16
C VAL A 95 -9.04 21.81 -4.89
N LEU A 96 -7.76 22.18 -4.93
CA LEU A 96 -7.03 22.81 -3.83
C LEU A 96 -7.17 24.35 -3.85
N LYS A 97 -7.31 24.93 -5.05
CA LYS A 97 -7.49 26.37 -5.26
C LYS A 97 -8.19 26.59 -6.58
N ARG A 98 -9.14 27.53 -6.59
CA ARG A 98 -9.82 28.02 -7.80
C ARG A 98 -9.65 29.52 -7.89
N VAL A 99 -9.33 30.03 -9.08
CA VAL A 99 -9.16 31.45 -9.36
C VAL A 99 -9.88 31.78 -10.67
N GLU A 100 -10.77 32.74 -10.61
CA GLU A 100 -11.43 33.30 -11.80
C GLU A 100 -10.69 34.60 -12.22
N ARG A 101 -10.41 34.70 -13.49
CA ARG A 101 -9.71 35.86 -14.06
C ARG A 101 -10.73 36.81 -14.70
N PRO A 102 -10.42 38.15 -14.83
CA PRO A 102 -11.35 39.10 -15.42
C PRO A 102 -11.79 38.79 -16.86
N ASN A 103 -11.00 37.99 -17.59
CA ASN A 103 -11.32 37.54 -18.94
C ASN A 103 -12.20 36.29 -18.98
N GLY A 104 -12.73 35.82 -17.83
CA GLY A 104 -13.58 34.66 -17.73
C GLY A 104 -12.84 33.30 -17.62
N LEU A 105 -11.48 33.31 -17.66
CA LEU A 105 -10.70 32.08 -17.49
C LEU A 105 -10.79 31.59 -16.05
N VAL A 106 -11.11 30.31 -15.87
CA VAL A 106 -11.09 29.61 -14.58
C VAL A 106 -9.84 28.75 -14.49
N ILE A 107 -9.03 28.98 -13.46
CA ILE A 107 -7.81 28.22 -13.19
C ILE A 107 -8.01 27.43 -11.90
N GLU A 108 -7.82 26.10 -11.96
CA GLU A 108 -7.90 25.23 -10.79
C GLU A 108 -6.57 24.53 -10.54
N LYS A 109 -6.13 24.57 -9.27
CA LYS A 109 -5.04 23.72 -8.76
C LYS A 109 -5.67 22.45 -8.22
N THR A 110 -5.42 21.32 -8.88
CA THR A 110 -6.03 20.03 -8.56
C THR A 110 -4.97 19.03 -8.10
N ALA A 111 -5.30 18.23 -7.09
CA ALA A 111 -4.46 17.12 -6.66
C ALA A 111 -4.46 16.01 -7.71
N VAL A 112 -3.28 15.51 -8.05
CA VAL A 112 -3.09 14.44 -9.04
C VAL A 112 -2.30 13.27 -8.42
N PRO A 113 -2.44 12.04 -8.95
CA PRO A 113 -1.64 10.90 -8.50
C PRO A 113 -0.14 11.15 -8.66
N MET A 114 0.67 10.72 -7.68
CA MET A 114 2.13 10.85 -7.75
C MET A 114 2.76 9.88 -8.76
N GLY A 115 2.07 8.84 -9.15
CA GLY A 115 2.59 7.78 -10.02
C GLY A 115 3.15 6.60 -9.22
N VAL A 116 4.21 5.97 -9.73
CA VAL A 116 4.88 4.85 -9.04
C VAL A 116 5.78 5.41 -7.94
N ILE A 117 5.62 4.86 -6.74
CA ILE A 117 6.44 5.20 -5.58
C ILE A 117 7.26 3.97 -5.21
N ALA A 118 8.57 4.14 -5.10
CA ALA A 118 9.46 3.11 -4.56
C ALA A 118 9.84 3.48 -3.13
N ILE A 119 9.69 2.54 -2.21
CA ILE A 119 10.09 2.70 -0.82
C ILE A 119 11.12 1.62 -0.50
N ILE A 120 12.28 2.04 -0.02
CA ILE A 120 13.37 1.13 0.35
C ILE A 120 13.48 1.14 1.86
N TYR A 121 13.28 -0.02 2.47
CA TYR A 121 13.41 -0.20 3.91
C TYR A 121 14.76 -0.86 4.22
N GLU A 122 15.46 -0.37 5.22
CA GLU A 122 16.73 -0.97 5.64
C GLU A 122 16.49 -2.23 6.49
N SER A 123 15.51 -2.25 7.34
CA SER A 123 15.24 -3.39 8.24
C SER A 123 13.86 -3.36 8.88
N ARG A 124 12.89 -2.79 8.20
CA ARG A 124 11.49 -2.73 8.66
C ARG A 124 10.56 -2.79 7.47
#